data_0a9790b67e761666f71b3b9f35b5dbea
#
_entry.id   0a9790b67e761666f71b3b9f35b5dbea
#
_cell.length_a   1.000
_cell.length_b   1.000
_cell.length_c   1.000
_cell.angle_alpha   90.00
_cell.angle_beta   90.00
_cell.angle_gamma   90.00
#
_symmetry.space_group_name_H-M   'P 1'
#
loop_
_entity.id
_entity.type
_entity.pdbx_description
1 polymer ?
#
loop_
_entity_poly.entity_id
_entity_poly.type
_entity_poly.pdbx_seq_one_letter_code
_entity_poly.pdbx_strand_id
1 'polypeptide(L)'
;DLQAIIVVGDVNVDQVEATIKKMFADVPAPVNPAKREQVSVPDNDLPLISIAKDKEASNTILYIFYKHDKLPNDLNRTIAGLVKDYIQQICASIMDERFDDILHQANPPFIYAQAYDDDNFMIAKSKGAWTVAALAKEGEIDSTLTTLVKETQRVKQYGFTPSEYERARINVLKQYESAYNERNNQKNDAYVREYVNHFTNGGYIPGIEMEYTLLNQIAQNIPVEQVNQYIQDMIGEDNIVIGLTGPDKEGIKYPTEENLLRTFLKARQMPVEPYKETVSNEPLVPTLPTPGQITETKTGQHFGATVFTLSNGIKVVLKPTEFKKDEIIMTATSPGGSTLFGTKDIDNLKVFNDVIEIGGLGNFSATDLSKRLAGKKVSCALSLSQDSENVNGMAAPSDLRTLFELIYLSFTAPRMDEEAYASFETRTKAQLQNMELNPMVAFSDSLSKAVYGDNPRASRLRPQDFEHISYPRIMEMRKERFSDASGFVLLFLG
;
A
#
# COMPACT_ATOMS: atom_id res chain seq x y z
N ASP A 1 12.70 -18.65 29.80
CA ASP A 1 12.28 -17.27 29.45
C ASP A 1 12.68 -16.83 28.03
N LEU A 2 13.32 -17.75 27.25
CA LEU A 2 13.68 -17.48 25.85
C LEU A 2 12.73 -18.12 24.85
N GLN A 3 11.79 -18.95 25.32
CA GLN A 3 10.83 -19.65 24.47
C GLN A 3 9.42 -19.50 25.04
N ALA A 4 8.45 -19.35 24.18
CA ALA A 4 7.03 -19.39 24.51
C ALA A 4 6.30 -20.36 23.58
N ILE A 5 5.25 -20.98 24.10
CA ILE A 5 4.30 -21.78 23.31
C ILE A 5 3.03 -20.98 23.23
N ILE A 6 2.63 -20.65 22.02
CA ILE A 6 1.41 -19.88 21.73
C ILE A 6 0.50 -20.77 20.89
N VAL A 7 -0.70 -21.02 21.40
CA VAL A 7 -1.72 -21.82 20.73
C VAL A 7 -2.99 -21.00 20.62
N VAL A 8 -3.48 -20.83 19.40
CA VAL A 8 -4.71 -20.07 19.10
C VAL A 8 -5.59 -20.91 18.18
N GLY A 9 -6.86 -21.02 18.52
CA GLY A 9 -7.83 -21.79 17.72
C GLY A 9 -9.02 -22.24 18.54
N ASP A 10 -9.88 -23.04 17.92
CA ASP A 10 -10.99 -23.71 18.60
C ASP A 10 -10.44 -24.91 19.39
N VAL A 11 -9.91 -24.64 20.57
CA VAL A 11 -9.24 -25.61 21.43
C VAL A 11 -9.81 -25.58 22.85
N ASN A 12 -9.78 -26.73 23.52
CA ASN A 12 -10.02 -26.77 24.96
C ASN A 12 -8.77 -26.32 25.70
N VAL A 13 -8.80 -25.13 26.30
CA VAL A 13 -7.65 -24.49 26.95
C VAL A 13 -7.05 -25.36 28.04
N ASP A 14 -7.88 -25.96 28.91
CA ASP A 14 -7.43 -26.80 30.04
C ASP A 14 -6.71 -28.06 29.56
N GLN A 15 -7.21 -28.69 28.48
CA GLN A 15 -6.56 -29.85 27.89
C GLN A 15 -5.23 -29.48 27.21
N VAL A 16 -5.18 -28.38 26.50
CA VAL A 16 -3.94 -27.90 25.86
C VAL A 16 -2.91 -27.56 26.92
N GLU A 17 -3.30 -26.82 27.97
CA GLU A 17 -2.41 -26.49 29.10
C GLU A 17 -1.88 -27.75 29.79
N ALA A 18 -2.75 -28.71 30.12
CA ALA A 18 -2.34 -29.98 30.71
C ALA A 18 -1.37 -30.75 29.81
N THR A 19 -1.64 -30.76 28.50
CA THR A 19 -0.77 -31.42 27.51
C THR A 19 0.60 -30.76 27.43
N ILE A 20 0.66 -29.42 27.36
CA ILE A 20 1.91 -28.66 27.37
C ILE A 20 2.70 -28.96 28.65
N LYS A 21 2.05 -28.87 29.81
CA LYS A 21 2.70 -29.19 31.11
C LYS A 21 3.28 -30.59 31.14
N LYS A 22 2.55 -31.58 30.60
CA LYS A 22 3.01 -32.96 30.53
C LYS A 22 4.15 -33.16 29.55
N MET A 23 4.05 -32.58 28.35
CA MET A 23 5.07 -32.77 27.29
C MET A 23 6.39 -32.08 27.59
N PHE A 24 6.37 -30.99 28.36
CA PHE A 24 7.55 -30.20 28.71
C PHE A 24 7.98 -30.38 30.16
N ALA A 25 7.39 -31.35 30.90
CA ALA A 25 7.70 -31.60 32.30
C ALA A 25 9.17 -31.92 32.53
N ASP A 26 9.81 -32.60 31.59
CA ASP A 26 11.20 -33.05 31.69
C ASP A 26 12.21 -31.95 31.22
N VAL A 27 11.72 -30.81 30.72
CA VAL A 27 12.60 -29.70 30.36
C VAL A 27 13.06 -28.99 31.63
N PRO A 28 14.34 -29.07 32.00
CA PRO A 28 14.80 -28.51 33.27
C PRO A 28 14.68 -26.98 33.24
N ALA A 29 14.23 -26.41 34.36
CA ALA A 29 14.32 -24.96 34.57
C ALA A 29 15.83 -24.56 34.61
N PRO A 30 16.22 -23.51 33.91
CA PRO A 30 17.62 -23.08 33.89
C PRO A 30 18.06 -22.66 35.29
N VAL A 31 19.17 -23.18 35.74
CA VAL A 31 19.84 -22.76 37.00
C VAL A 31 20.80 -21.64 36.65
N ASN A 32 20.59 -20.44 37.20
CA ASN A 32 21.35 -19.24 36.88
C ASN A 32 21.42 -18.93 35.39
N PRO A 33 20.26 -18.66 34.74
CA PRO A 33 20.24 -18.38 33.33
C PRO A 33 21.11 -17.15 33.00
N ALA A 34 21.87 -17.24 31.91
CA ALA A 34 22.62 -16.11 31.42
C ALA A 34 21.68 -14.93 31.13
N LYS A 35 22.08 -13.73 31.51
CA LYS A 35 21.36 -12.53 31.10
C LYS A 35 21.43 -12.41 29.58
N ARG A 36 20.28 -12.08 28.95
CA ARG A 36 20.28 -11.77 27.54
C ARG A 36 21.07 -10.50 27.29
N GLU A 37 22.20 -10.63 26.63
CA GLU A 37 22.96 -9.47 26.19
C GLU A 37 22.24 -8.74 25.07
N GLN A 38 22.08 -7.43 25.22
CA GLN A 38 21.67 -6.56 24.13
C GLN A 38 22.93 -5.87 23.60
N VAL A 39 23.26 -6.15 22.35
CA VAL A 39 24.35 -5.44 21.67
C VAL A 39 23.86 -4.02 21.37
N SER A 40 24.53 -3.02 21.93
CA SER A 40 24.20 -1.63 21.68
C SER A 40 24.68 -1.20 20.29
N VAL A 41 23.80 -0.49 19.55
CA VAL A 41 24.21 0.23 18.34
C VAL A 41 24.75 1.59 18.78
N PRO A 42 26.01 1.94 18.45
CA PRO A 42 26.57 3.22 18.85
C PRO A 42 25.90 4.39 18.12
N ASP A 43 25.92 5.55 18.75
CA ASP A 43 25.59 6.81 18.12
C ASP A 43 26.70 7.26 17.17
N ASN A 44 26.38 8.13 16.23
CA ASN A 44 27.33 8.73 15.29
C ASN A 44 26.99 10.20 15.05
N ASP A 45 28.02 11.05 15.15
CA ASP A 45 27.90 12.50 14.94
C ASP A 45 27.84 12.86 13.45
N LEU A 46 28.52 12.09 12.61
CA LEU A 46 28.55 12.28 11.16
C LEU A 46 27.75 11.15 10.46
N PRO A 47 27.08 11.44 9.33
CA PRO A 47 26.39 10.42 8.58
C PRO A 47 27.31 9.27 8.16
N LEU A 48 26.89 8.05 8.43
CA LEU A 48 27.56 6.83 7.99
C LEU A 48 26.98 6.43 6.62
N ILE A 49 27.85 6.03 5.71
CA ILE A 49 27.45 5.59 4.37
C ILE A 49 27.82 4.10 4.22
N SER A 50 26.92 3.34 3.63
CA SER A 50 27.15 1.93 3.25
C SER A 50 26.62 1.65 1.87
N ILE A 51 27.46 1.12 0.99
CA ILE A 51 27.06 0.72 -0.36
C ILE A 51 27.35 -0.78 -0.51
N ALA A 52 26.30 -1.56 -0.71
CA ALA A 52 26.38 -3.00 -0.92
C ALA A 52 25.83 -3.40 -2.30
N LYS A 53 26.51 -4.31 -2.96
CA LYS A 53 26.09 -4.84 -4.25
C LYS A 53 25.98 -6.36 -4.18
N ASP A 54 24.97 -6.89 -4.84
CA ASP A 54 24.75 -8.33 -4.91
C ASP A 54 24.29 -8.74 -6.31
N LYS A 55 24.82 -9.86 -6.80
CA LYS A 55 24.48 -10.38 -8.14
C LYS A 55 23.04 -10.86 -8.24
N GLU A 56 22.44 -11.24 -7.12
CA GLU A 56 21.05 -11.69 -7.04
C GLU A 56 20.07 -10.54 -6.77
N ALA A 57 20.59 -9.35 -6.41
CA ALA A 57 19.73 -8.18 -6.25
C ALA A 57 19.14 -7.77 -7.60
N SER A 58 17.83 -7.53 -7.61
CA SER A 58 17.10 -7.08 -8.81
C SER A 58 16.74 -5.59 -8.78
N ASN A 59 16.93 -4.93 -7.64
CA ASN A 59 16.52 -3.54 -7.45
C ASN A 59 17.61 -2.73 -6.74
N THR A 60 17.70 -1.45 -7.09
CA THR A 60 18.52 -0.48 -6.36
C THR A 60 17.66 0.19 -5.29
N ILE A 61 18.01 -0.02 -4.03
CA ILE A 61 17.26 0.52 -2.89
C ILE A 61 18.15 1.49 -2.13
N LEU A 62 17.64 2.69 -1.92
CA LEU A 62 18.26 3.74 -1.13
C LEU A 62 17.50 3.89 0.19
N TYR A 63 18.24 3.92 1.29
CA TYR A 63 17.72 4.13 2.64
C TYR A 63 18.37 5.34 3.28
N ILE A 64 17.59 6.11 4.03
CA ILE A 64 18.05 7.11 4.98
C ILE A 64 17.46 6.73 6.32
N PHE A 65 18.30 6.35 7.27
CA PHE A 65 17.91 6.03 8.62
C PHE A 65 18.28 7.18 9.56
N TYR A 66 17.34 7.60 10.38
CA TYR A 66 17.54 8.47 11.51
C TYR A 66 17.37 7.63 12.76
N LYS A 67 18.49 7.16 13.32
CA LYS A 67 18.48 6.27 14.52
C LYS A 67 18.04 7.06 15.73
N HIS A 68 17.23 6.43 16.56
CA HIS A 68 16.76 6.99 17.83
C HIS A 68 16.69 5.92 18.93
N ASP A 69 16.61 6.38 20.18
CA ASP A 69 16.36 5.48 21.30
C ASP A 69 14.92 4.94 21.25
N LYS A 70 14.78 3.72 21.67
CA LYS A 70 13.47 3.07 21.78
C LYS A 70 12.75 3.55 23.03
N LEU A 71 11.43 3.56 22.94
CA LEU A 71 10.61 3.69 24.14
C LEU A 71 10.92 2.50 25.08
N PRO A 72 11.20 2.74 26.37
CA PRO A 72 11.42 1.66 27.33
C PRO A 72 10.27 0.65 27.33
N ASN A 73 10.58 -0.64 27.46
CA ASN A 73 9.56 -1.72 27.32
C ASN A 73 8.42 -1.61 28.34
N ASP A 74 8.67 -1.09 29.52
CA ASP A 74 7.65 -0.84 30.55
C ASP A 74 6.66 0.25 30.12
N LEU A 75 7.13 1.30 29.44
CA LEU A 75 6.30 2.34 28.86
C LEU A 75 5.63 1.88 27.56
N ASN A 76 6.33 1.09 26.73
CA ASN A 76 5.79 0.58 25.48
C ASN A 76 4.56 -0.33 25.66
N ARG A 77 4.41 -0.95 26.83
CA ARG A 77 3.24 -1.77 27.22
C ARG A 77 2.06 -0.96 27.76
N THR A 78 2.13 0.34 27.74
CA THR A 78 1.11 1.24 28.27
C THR A 78 0.45 2.08 27.18
N ILE A 79 -0.42 3.00 27.56
CA ILE A 79 -1.02 4.00 26.65
C ILE A 79 0.06 4.82 25.92
N ALA A 80 1.26 4.99 26.53
CA ALA A 80 2.36 5.70 25.85
C ALA A 80 2.81 4.98 24.57
N GLY A 81 2.86 3.64 24.57
CA GLY A 81 3.12 2.86 23.36
C GLY A 81 2.04 3.05 22.30
N LEU A 82 0.78 2.99 22.69
CA LEU A 82 -0.35 3.20 21.77
C LEU A 82 -0.35 4.62 21.16
N VAL A 83 -0.04 5.64 21.95
CA VAL A 83 0.11 7.04 21.47
C VAL A 83 1.27 7.15 20.49
N LYS A 84 2.42 6.54 20.82
CA LYS A 84 3.58 6.50 19.93
C LYS A 84 3.23 5.88 18.58
N ASP A 85 2.64 4.68 18.61
CA ASP A 85 2.27 3.94 17.39
C ASP A 85 1.25 4.71 16.55
N TYR A 86 0.30 5.38 17.19
CA TYR A 86 -0.64 6.26 16.50
C TYR A 86 0.07 7.41 15.77
N ILE A 87 0.98 8.12 16.45
CA ILE A 87 1.72 9.24 15.84
C ILE A 87 2.61 8.73 14.69
N GLN A 88 3.29 7.61 14.87
CA GLN A 88 4.12 6.99 13.85
C GLN A 88 3.32 6.63 12.59
N GLN A 89 2.14 6.01 12.75
CA GLN A 89 1.26 5.69 11.63
C GLN A 89 0.78 6.94 10.88
N ILE A 90 0.45 8.01 11.61
CA ILE A 90 0.09 9.31 11.01
C ILE A 90 1.27 9.87 10.19
N CYS A 91 2.46 9.93 10.77
CA CYS A 91 3.64 10.45 10.09
C CYS A 91 3.98 9.66 8.83
N ALA A 92 3.96 8.33 8.92
CA ALA A 92 4.19 7.44 7.79
C ALA A 92 3.15 7.66 6.68
N SER A 93 1.87 7.66 7.02
CA SER A 93 0.78 7.85 6.07
C SER A 93 0.88 9.18 5.30
N ILE A 94 1.25 10.27 5.99
CA ILE A 94 1.39 11.58 5.33
C ILE A 94 2.63 11.61 4.43
N MET A 95 3.74 11.04 4.88
CA MET A 95 4.95 10.98 4.04
C MET A 95 4.74 10.13 2.78
N ASP A 96 4.05 8.99 2.93
CA ASP A 96 3.72 8.12 1.80
C ASP A 96 2.79 8.83 0.81
N GLU A 97 1.80 9.61 1.26
CA GLU A 97 0.95 10.45 0.40
C GLU A 97 1.78 11.48 -0.38
N ARG A 98 2.76 12.14 0.26
CA ARG A 98 3.66 13.08 -0.43
C ARG A 98 4.56 12.41 -1.46
N PHE A 99 5.06 11.20 -1.17
CA PHE A 99 5.82 10.43 -2.15
C PHE A 99 4.95 9.96 -3.31
N ASP A 100 3.69 9.62 -3.05
CA ASP A 100 2.74 9.27 -4.10
C ASP A 100 2.43 10.46 -5.02
N ASP A 101 2.29 11.66 -4.48
CA ASP A 101 2.16 12.88 -5.30
C ASP A 101 3.38 13.09 -6.22
N ILE A 102 4.59 12.77 -5.77
CA ILE A 102 5.80 12.81 -6.61
C ILE A 102 5.79 11.71 -7.67
N LEU A 103 5.32 10.51 -7.31
CA LEU A 103 5.22 9.38 -8.25
C LEU A 103 4.28 9.65 -9.42
N HIS A 104 3.31 10.53 -9.27
CA HIS A 104 2.37 10.91 -10.34
C HIS A 104 2.88 12.02 -11.27
N GLN A 105 4.08 12.60 -11.00
CA GLN A 105 4.73 13.52 -11.92
C GLN A 105 5.32 12.78 -13.13
N ALA A 106 5.46 13.44 -14.26
CA ALA A 106 5.87 12.83 -15.53
C ALA A 106 7.20 12.04 -15.49
N ASN A 107 8.15 12.47 -14.66
CA ASN A 107 9.45 11.78 -14.52
C ASN A 107 9.89 11.70 -13.06
N PRO A 108 9.27 10.86 -12.24
CA PRO A 108 9.68 10.70 -10.85
C PRO A 108 11.08 10.06 -10.76
N PRO A 109 11.92 10.46 -9.78
CA PRO A 109 13.28 9.93 -9.67
C PRO A 109 13.35 8.49 -9.16
N PHE A 110 12.27 7.96 -8.63
CA PHE A 110 12.19 6.62 -8.06
C PHE A 110 10.97 5.85 -8.63
N ILE A 111 10.98 4.54 -8.45
CA ILE A 111 9.86 3.64 -8.81
C ILE A 111 8.83 3.60 -7.69
N TYR A 112 9.30 3.68 -6.44
CA TYR A 112 8.49 3.67 -5.23
C TYR A 112 9.29 4.34 -4.10
N ALA A 113 8.61 5.00 -3.17
CA ALA A 113 9.22 5.50 -1.93
C ALA A 113 8.22 5.37 -0.78
N GLN A 114 8.76 5.25 0.44
CA GLN A 114 7.98 5.16 1.68
C GLN A 114 8.77 5.72 2.85
N ALA A 115 8.06 6.06 3.92
CA ALA A 115 8.66 6.38 5.20
C ALA A 115 7.94 5.64 6.34
N TYR A 116 8.70 5.18 7.32
CA TYR A 116 8.18 4.47 8.48
C TYR A 116 9.13 4.55 9.65
N ASP A 117 8.61 4.35 10.83
CA ASP A 117 9.42 4.15 12.03
C ASP A 117 9.48 2.65 12.34
N ASP A 118 10.67 2.14 12.60
CA ASP A 118 10.91 0.77 13.04
C ASP A 118 11.56 0.79 14.42
N ASP A 119 10.96 0.05 15.35
CA ASP A 119 11.54 -0.17 16.69
C ASP A 119 12.85 -0.97 16.64
N ASN A 120 13.24 -1.49 15.49
CA ASN A 120 14.50 -2.20 15.32
C ASN A 120 15.29 -1.59 14.16
N PHE A 121 16.40 -0.93 14.47
CA PHE A 121 17.33 -0.52 13.42
C PHE A 121 17.93 -1.75 12.74
N MET A 122 17.47 -2.04 11.55
CA MET A 122 17.81 -3.27 10.82
C MET A 122 17.46 -4.52 11.67
N ILE A 123 18.48 -5.24 12.14
CA ILE A 123 18.35 -6.43 13.00
C ILE A 123 18.59 -6.13 14.48
N ALA A 124 19.06 -4.92 14.80
CA ALA A 124 19.42 -4.54 16.17
C ALA A 124 18.17 -4.13 16.97
N LYS A 125 18.02 -4.71 18.16
CA LYS A 125 16.86 -4.44 19.04
C LYS A 125 17.13 -3.29 20.05
N SER A 126 18.31 -2.69 20.03
CA SER A 126 18.73 -1.65 20.97
C SER A 126 18.47 -0.23 20.50
N LYS A 127 18.20 -0.02 19.23
CA LYS A 127 17.85 1.25 18.60
C LYS A 127 16.65 1.06 17.66
N GLY A 128 15.82 2.07 17.55
CA GLY A 128 14.88 2.26 16.47
C GLY A 128 15.44 3.17 15.38
N ALA A 129 14.70 3.33 14.30
CA ALA A 129 15.02 4.30 13.26
C ALA A 129 13.78 4.79 12.51
N TRP A 130 13.64 6.10 12.41
CA TRP A 130 12.81 6.68 11.36
C TRP A 130 13.51 6.46 10.02
N THR A 131 12.86 5.75 9.14
CA THR A 131 13.43 5.30 7.86
C THR A 131 12.71 5.94 6.70
N VAL A 132 13.45 6.49 5.75
CA VAL A 132 12.95 6.92 4.45
C VAL A 132 13.63 6.07 3.40
N ALA A 133 12.87 5.34 2.61
CA ALA A 133 13.39 4.38 1.65
C ALA A 133 12.79 4.59 0.26
N ALA A 134 13.59 4.37 -0.77
CA ALA A 134 13.11 4.41 -2.15
C ALA A 134 13.74 3.34 -3.03
N LEU A 135 12.95 2.87 -3.95
CA LEU A 135 13.37 2.05 -5.09
C LEU A 135 13.83 3.00 -6.19
N ALA A 136 15.13 3.23 -6.29
CA ALA A 136 15.70 4.17 -7.25
C ALA A 136 15.67 3.60 -8.68
N LYS A 137 15.41 4.47 -9.66
CA LYS A 137 15.66 4.10 -11.07
C LYS A 137 17.16 4.04 -11.35
N GLU A 138 17.54 3.19 -12.28
CA GLU A 138 18.94 3.10 -12.72
C GLU A 138 19.42 4.47 -13.25
N GLY A 139 20.58 4.91 -12.76
CA GLY A 139 21.13 6.23 -13.10
C GLY A 139 20.55 7.42 -12.31
N GLU A 140 19.48 7.23 -11.50
CA GLU A 140 18.77 8.30 -10.78
C GLU A 140 19.03 8.27 -9.26
N ILE A 141 20.12 7.64 -8.81
CA ILE A 141 20.42 7.52 -7.36
C ILE A 141 20.58 8.89 -6.71
N ASP A 142 21.30 9.82 -7.33
CA ASP A 142 21.53 11.16 -6.77
C ASP A 142 20.27 12.02 -6.75
N SER A 143 19.42 11.94 -7.78
CA SER A 143 18.14 12.63 -7.83
C SER A 143 17.15 12.03 -6.84
N THR A 144 17.13 10.70 -6.70
CA THR A 144 16.35 10.00 -5.66
C THR A 144 16.75 10.49 -4.27
N LEU A 145 18.04 10.43 -3.93
CA LEU A 145 18.54 10.89 -2.62
C LEU A 145 18.17 12.37 -2.38
N THR A 146 18.40 13.22 -3.38
CA THR A 146 18.07 14.63 -3.29
C THR A 146 16.59 14.86 -3.00
N THR A 147 15.70 14.12 -3.66
CA THR A 147 14.26 14.24 -3.48
C THR A 147 13.82 13.77 -2.09
N LEU A 148 14.30 12.61 -1.63
CA LEU A 148 13.99 12.10 -0.30
C LEU A 148 14.45 13.08 0.80
N VAL A 149 15.68 13.60 0.68
CA VAL A 149 16.23 14.57 1.64
C VAL A 149 15.44 15.86 1.62
N LYS A 150 15.03 16.38 0.46
CA LYS A 150 14.22 17.61 0.37
C LYS A 150 12.86 17.44 1.03
N GLU A 151 12.16 16.32 0.80
CA GLU A 151 10.87 16.08 1.47
C GLU A 151 11.05 15.95 2.98
N THR A 152 12.08 15.24 3.43
CA THR A 152 12.42 15.12 4.85
C THR A 152 12.74 16.49 5.47
N GLN A 153 13.53 17.35 4.76
CA GLN A 153 13.82 18.72 5.20
C GLN A 153 12.58 19.61 5.21
N ARG A 154 11.65 19.42 4.26
CA ARG A 154 10.37 20.13 4.25
C ARG A 154 9.56 19.82 5.50
N VAL A 155 9.47 18.57 5.90
CA VAL A 155 8.81 18.16 7.15
C VAL A 155 9.55 18.69 8.37
N LYS A 156 10.89 18.63 8.38
CA LYS A 156 11.71 19.17 9.47
C LYS A 156 11.47 20.68 9.69
N GLN A 157 11.31 21.46 8.62
CA GLN A 157 11.15 22.90 8.68
C GLN A 157 9.71 23.35 8.91
N TYR A 158 8.75 22.71 8.28
CA TYR A 158 7.36 23.20 8.21
C TYR A 158 6.34 22.26 8.82
N GLY A 159 6.71 21.00 9.11
CA GLY A 159 5.78 19.98 9.59
C GLY A 159 4.77 19.54 8.53
N PHE A 160 3.71 18.92 9.02
CA PHE A 160 2.53 18.53 8.26
C PHE A 160 1.45 19.61 8.39
N THR A 161 0.61 19.73 7.36
CA THR A 161 -0.52 20.65 7.37
C THR A 161 -1.70 20.06 8.17
N PRO A 162 -2.62 20.90 8.68
CA PRO A 162 -3.83 20.41 9.34
C PRO A 162 -4.69 19.51 8.44
N SER A 163 -4.72 19.74 7.13
CA SER A 163 -5.49 18.93 6.19
C SER A 163 -4.87 17.56 5.95
N GLU A 164 -3.56 17.45 5.83
CA GLU A 164 -2.83 16.18 5.78
C GLU A 164 -3.07 15.37 7.05
N TYR A 165 -2.91 16.01 8.20
CA TYR A 165 -3.15 15.36 9.49
C TYR A 165 -4.58 14.84 9.62
N GLU A 166 -5.58 15.64 9.26
CA GLU A 166 -6.98 15.23 9.34
C GLU A 166 -7.29 14.03 8.45
N ARG A 167 -6.76 13.98 7.21
CA ARG A 167 -6.91 12.81 6.34
C ARG A 167 -6.24 11.57 6.92
N ALA A 168 -5.01 11.68 7.37
CA ALA A 168 -4.31 10.56 7.99
C ALA A 168 -5.04 10.07 9.25
N ARG A 169 -5.53 10.99 10.10
CA ARG A 169 -6.30 10.69 11.30
C ARG A 169 -7.56 9.89 10.99
N ILE A 170 -8.38 10.33 10.04
CA ILE A 170 -9.61 9.63 9.69
C ILE A 170 -9.33 8.27 9.02
N ASN A 171 -8.26 8.15 8.25
CA ASN A 171 -7.83 6.88 7.66
C ASN A 171 -7.41 5.87 8.74
N VAL A 172 -6.58 6.28 9.70
CA VAL A 172 -6.16 5.43 10.82
C VAL A 172 -7.38 5.01 11.66
N LEU A 173 -8.23 5.96 12.03
CA LEU A 173 -9.44 5.63 12.80
C LEU A 173 -10.38 4.68 12.05
N LYS A 174 -10.50 4.83 10.73
CA LYS A 174 -11.33 3.92 9.90
C LYS A 174 -10.78 2.50 9.86
N GLN A 175 -9.46 2.32 9.88
CA GLN A 175 -8.84 0.99 9.96
C GLN A 175 -9.19 0.29 11.30
N TYR A 176 -9.08 1.01 12.42
CA TYR A 176 -9.43 0.47 13.74
C TYR A 176 -10.95 0.24 13.90
N GLU A 177 -11.79 1.12 13.36
CA GLU A 177 -13.25 0.90 13.29
C GLU A 177 -13.58 -0.41 12.55
N SER A 178 -12.96 -0.62 11.40
CA SER A 178 -13.15 -1.83 10.60
C SER A 178 -12.69 -3.09 11.35
N ALA A 179 -11.51 -3.03 11.98
CA ALA A 179 -11.00 -4.13 12.81
C ALA A 179 -11.94 -4.41 14.00
N TYR A 180 -12.48 -3.38 14.65
CA TYR A 180 -13.45 -3.51 15.73
C TYR A 180 -14.76 -4.16 15.25
N ASN A 181 -15.28 -3.75 14.10
CA ASN A 181 -16.50 -4.30 13.52
C ASN A 181 -16.33 -5.79 13.18
N GLU A 182 -15.16 -6.19 12.73
CA GLU A 182 -14.80 -7.56 12.33
C GLU A 182 -14.19 -8.40 13.47
N ARG A 183 -14.15 -7.94 14.71
CA ARG A 183 -13.44 -8.58 15.83
C ARG A 183 -13.84 -10.03 16.09
N ASN A 184 -15.09 -10.40 15.78
CA ASN A 184 -15.57 -11.76 15.94
C ASN A 184 -15.28 -12.69 14.73
N ASN A 185 -14.76 -12.10 13.63
CA ASN A 185 -14.45 -12.79 12.39
C ASN A 185 -12.93 -12.81 12.11
N GLN A 186 -12.12 -12.39 13.10
CA GLN A 186 -10.67 -12.33 12.96
C GLN A 186 -10.07 -13.73 12.85
N LYS A 187 -9.09 -13.89 11.97
CA LYS A 187 -8.38 -15.16 11.78
C LYS A 187 -7.41 -15.44 12.92
N ASN A 188 -7.22 -16.70 13.25
CA ASN A 188 -6.32 -17.14 14.33
C ASN A 188 -4.87 -16.68 14.16
N ASP A 189 -4.38 -16.57 12.93
CA ASP A 189 -3.02 -16.13 12.63
C ASP A 189 -2.77 -14.66 13.02
N ALA A 190 -3.79 -13.82 13.03
CA ALA A 190 -3.68 -12.43 13.51
C ALA A 190 -3.40 -12.41 15.03
N TYR A 191 -4.14 -13.19 15.81
CA TYR A 191 -3.88 -13.34 17.26
C TYR A 191 -2.50 -13.93 17.53
N VAL A 192 -2.08 -14.94 16.75
CA VAL A 192 -0.73 -15.51 16.90
C VAL A 192 0.33 -14.43 16.70
N ARG A 193 0.23 -13.61 15.65
CA ARG A 193 1.19 -12.50 15.41
C ARG A 193 1.20 -11.49 16.57
N GLU A 194 0.05 -11.12 17.10
CA GLU A 194 -0.07 -10.21 18.24
C GLU A 194 0.63 -10.76 19.48
N TYR A 195 0.36 -12.02 19.85
CA TYR A 195 0.98 -12.66 21.01
C TYR A 195 2.49 -12.90 20.83
N VAL A 196 2.92 -13.25 19.63
CA VAL A 196 4.36 -13.35 19.31
C VAL A 196 5.03 -11.99 19.47
N ASN A 197 4.44 -10.92 18.94
CA ASN A 197 4.98 -9.56 19.09
C ASN A 197 5.05 -9.13 20.57
N HIS A 198 4.00 -9.41 21.34
CA HIS A 198 4.00 -9.16 22.78
C HIS A 198 5.15 -9.88 23.47
N PHE A 199 5.36 -11.16 23.18
CA PHE A 199 6.44 -11.95 23.81
C PHE A 199 7.83 -11.49 23.37
N THR A 200 8.04 -11.23 22.08
CA THR A 200 9.36 -10.94 21.53
C THR A 200 9.80 -9.49 21.69
N ASN A 201 8.87 -8.56 21.59
CA ASN A 201 9.14 -7.12 21.50
C ASN A 201 8.50 -6.30 22.63
N GLY A 202 7.67 -6.94 23.47
CA GLY A 202 7.00 -6.26 24.58
C GLY A 202 5.86 -5.34 24.16
N GLY A 203 5.23 -5.58 23.00
CA GLY A 203 4.07 -4.84 22.56
C GLY A 203 2.88 -4.95 23.53
N TYR A 204 1.97 -3.98 23.49
CA TYR A 204 0.72 -4.04 24.25
C TYR A 204 -0.28 -5.01 23.59
N ILE A 205 -1.18 -5.60 24.37
CA ILE A 205 -2.25 -6.50 23.88
C ILE A 205 -3.55 -6.25 24.66
N PRO A 206 -4.14 -5.05 24.62
CA PRO A 206 -5.38 -4.76 25.32
C PRO A 206 -6.61 -5.33 24.62
N GLY A 207 -6.48 -5.76 23.38
CA GLY A 207 -7.54 -6.20 22.50
C GLY A 207 -8.23 -5.05 21.76
N ILE A 208 -8.74 -5.34 20.58
CA ILE A 208 -9.25 -4.35 19.62
C ILE A 208 -10.38 -3.45 20.19
N GLU A 209 -11.19 -3.95 21.12
CA GLU A 209 -12.26 -3.17 21.72
C GLU A 209 -11.71 -2.00 22.56
N MET A 210 -10.66 -2.28 23.34
CA MET A 210 -9.99 -1.27 24.14
C MET A 210 -9.13 -0.35 23.25
N GLU A 211 -8.40 -0.90 22.28
CA GLU A 211 -7.61 -0.12 21.33
C GLU A 211 -8.48 0.88 20.58
N TYR A 212 -9.59 0.44 19.99
CA TYR A 212 -10.51 1.30 19.27
C TYR A 212 -11.06 2.43 20.16
N THR A 213 -11.44 2.09 21.40
CA THR A 213 -11.93 3.08 22.36
C THR A 213 -10.86 4.12 22.72
N LEU A 214 -9.65 3.66 23.06
CA LEU A 214 -8.54 4.53 23.44
C LEU A 214 -8.07 5.39 22.26
N LEU A 215 -7.96 4.81 21.07
CA LEU A 215 -7.51 5.55 19.88
C LEU A 215 -8.48 6.66 19.47
N ASN A 216 -9.79 6.44 19.59
CA ASN A 216 -10.74 7.52 19.38
C ASN A 216 -10.53 8.69 20.38
N GLN A 217 -10.20 8.39 21.64
CA GLN A 217 -9.88 9.44 22.62
C GLN A 217 -8.52 10.10 22.33
N ILE A 218 -7.49 9.33 22.01
CA ILE A 218 -6.15 9.80 21.66
C ILE A 218 -6.23 10.75 20.45
N ALA A 219 -6.86 10.30 19.36
CA ALA A 219 -6.98 11.06 18.12
C ALA A 219 -7.73 12.40 18.27
N GLN A 220 -8.62 12.52 19.26
CA GLN A 220 -9.31 13.79 19.57
C GLN A 220 -8.43 14.77 20.37
N ASN A 221 -7.43 14.27 21.10
CA ASN A 221 -6.63 15.05 22.03
C ASN A 221 -5.21 15.33 21.56
N ILE A 222 -4.77 14.71 20.46
CA ILE A 222 -3.46 14.98 19.88
C ILE A 222 -3.61 15.97 18.73
N PRO A 223 -3.12 17.21 18.89
CA PRO A 223 -3.14 18.21 17.81
C PRO A 223 -1.99 17.96 16.81
N VAL A 224 -2.11 18.52 15.61
CA VAL A 224 -1.08 18.41 14.56
C VAL A 224 0.29 18.92 15.01
N GLU A 225 0.34 19.90 15.88
CA GLU A 225 1.58 20.45 16.44
C GLU A 225 2.38 19.42 17.23
N GLN A 226 1.70 18.52 17.95
CA GLN A 226 2.35 17.43 18.68
C GLN A 226 2.91 16.37 17.72
N VAL A 227 2.19 16.06 16.65
CA VAL A 227 2.66 15.17 15.58
C VAL A 227 3.86 15.78 14.87
N ASN A 228 3.81 17.08 14.60
CA ASN A 228 4.91 17.84 13.99
C ASN A 228 6.15 17.85 14.87
N GLN A 229 5.98 18.07 16.16
CA GLN A 229 7.11 18.03 17.11
C GLN A 229 7.75 16.64 17.11
N TYR A 230 6.93 15.57 17.16
CA TYR A 230 7.43 14.21 17.14
C TYR A 230 8.30 13.92 15.91
N ILE A 231 7.78 14.18 14.71
CA ILE A 231 8.53 13.85 13.48
C ILE A 231 9.76 14.76 13.32
N GLN A 232 9.70 16.01 13.75
CA GLN A 232 10.83 16.93 13.74
C GLN A 232 11.95 16.48 14.68
N ASP A 233 11.61 15.87 15.81
CA ASP A 233 12.58 15.29 16.75
C ASP A 233 13.19 14.00 16.17
N MET A 234 12.39 13.17 15.47
CA MET A 234 12.89 11.95 14.81
C MET A 234 13.86 12.26 13.67
N ILE A 235 13.67 13.35 12.93
CA ILE A 235 14.58 13.78 11.88
C ILE A 235 15.74 14.57 12.52
N GLY A 236 16.68 13.84 13.11
CA GLY A 236 17.84 14.40 13.81
C GLY A 236 18.90 15.01 12.89
N GLU A 237 19.87 15.67 13.52
CA GLU A 237 21.07 16.18 12.83
C GLU A 237 22.21 15.15 12.83
N ASP A 238 22.23 14.27 13.80
CA ASP A 238 23.15 13.17 14.06
C ASP A 238 22.45 11.82 13.90
N ASN A 239 23.17 10.74 14.19
CA ASN A 239 22.62 9.37 14.13
C ASN A 239 22.07 8.96 12.76
N ILE A 240 22.59 9.56 11.68
CA ILE A 240 22.15 9.31 10.33
C ILE A 240 22.97 8.19 9.70
N VAL A 241 22.30 7.24 9.05
CA VAL A 241 22.93 6.21 8.23
C VAL A 241 22.26 6.20 6.85
N ILE A 242 23.08 6.20 5.81
CA ILE A 242 22.62 6.11 4.42
C ILE A 242 23.05 4.77 3.86
N GLY A 243 22.10 3.94 3.49
CA GLY A 243 22.30 2.63 2.88
C GLY A 243 21.94 2.65 1.41
N LEU A 244 22.80 2.12 0.57
CA LEU A 244 22.52 1.88 -0.84
C LEU A 244 22.79 0.43 -1.14
N THR A 245 21.80 -0.29 -1.61
CA THR A 245 21.93 -1.68 -2.05
C THR A 245 21.48 -1.81 -3.50
N GLY A 246 22.09 -2.72 -4.26
CA GLY A 246 21.66 -2.89 -5.63
C GLY A 246 22.38 -4.01 -6.38
N PRO A 247 22.00 -4.24 -7.67
CA PRO A 247 22.58 -5.30 -8.48
C PRO A 247 24.07 -5.09 -8.75
N ASP A 248 24.87 -6.15 -8.59
CA ASP A 248 26.26 -6.18 -9.07
C ASP A 248 26.29 -6.59 -10.55
N LYS A 249 25.97 -5.65 -11.43
CA LYS A 249 25.82 -5.86 -12.87
C LYS A 249 26.74 -4.91 -13.64
N GLU A 250 27.35 -5.42 -14.70
CA GLU A 250 28.14 -4.62 -15.64
C GLU A 250 27.26 -3.52 -16.27
N GLY A 251 27.77 -2.29 -16.31
CA GLY A 251 27.05 -1.13 -16.86
C GLY A 251 26.35 -0.26 -15.83
N ILE A 252 25.98 -0.78 -14.67
CA ILE A 252 25.38 0.03 -13.59
C ILE A 252 26.47 0.82 -12.87
N LYS A 253 26.33 2.14 -12.85
CA LYS A 253 27.25 3.04 -12.16
C LYS A 253 26.66 3.45 -10.81
N TYR A 254 27.37 3.09 -9.75
CA TYR A 254 27.06 3.54 -8.39
C TYR A 254 27.93 4.74 -8.01
N PRO A 255 27.40 5.71 -7.23
CA PRO A 255 28.22 6.75 -6.65
C PRO A 255 29.22 6.14 -5.67
N THR A 256 30.30 6.86 -5.37
CA THR A 256 31.17 6.55 -4.22
C THR A 256 30.48 6.98 -2.92
N GLU A 257 30.91 6.43 -1.79
CA GLU A 257 30.41 6.85 -0.47
C GLU A 257 30.59 8.35 -0.25
N GLU A 258 31.75 8.90 -0.65
CA GLU A 258 32.01 10.34 -0.60
C GLU A 258 31.04 11.16 -1.44
N ASN A 259 30.73 10.68 -2.65
CA ASN A 259 29.80 11.37 -3.55
C ASN A 259 28.38 11.32 -2.97
N LEU A 260 27.95 10.19 -2.42
CA LEU A 260 26.64 10.03 -1.80
C LEU A 260 26.50 10.94 -0.59
N LEU A 261 27.52 10.99 0.27
CA LEU A 261 27.57 11.93 1.40
C LEU A 261 27.49 13.39 0.94
N ARG A 262 28.23 13.75 -0.09
CA ARG A 262 28.20 15.11 -0.64
C ARG A 262 26.83 15.50 -1.19
N THR A 263 26.19 14.57 -1.92
CA THR A 263 24.82 14.76 -2.43
C THR A 263 23.85 14.96 -1.28
N PHE A 264 23.93 14.14 -0.23
CA PHE A 264 23.11 14.25 0.97
C PHE A 264 23.27 15.62 1.66
N LEU A 265 24.52 16.00 1.97
CA LEU A 265 24.82 17.28 2.65
C LEU A 265 24.39 18.48 1.82
N LYS A 266 24.57 18.43 0.49
CA LYS A 266 24.09 19.46 -0.42
C LYS A 266 22.57 19.55 -0.42
N ALA A 267 21.88 18.42 -0.50
CA ALA A 267 20.42 18.37 -0.50
C ALA A 267 19.81 18.94 0.78
N ARG A 268 20.42 18.68 1.94
CA ARG A 268 19.99 19.25 3.24
C ARG A 268 20.08 20.78 3.29
N GLN A 269 20.95 21.39 2.51
CA GLN A 269 21.12 22.85 2.45
C GLN A 269 20.25 23.51 1.38
N MET A 270 19.58 22.73 0.53
CA MET A 270 18.70 23.27 -0.49
C MET A 270 17.46 23.93 0.16
N PRO A 271 17.04 25.09 -0.34
CA PRO A 271 15.80 25.68 0.12
C PRO A 271 14.61 24.78 -0.24
N VAL A 272 13.67 24.67 0.67
CA VAL A 272 12.41 23.96 0.48
C VAL A 272 11.26 24.91 0.80
N GLU A 273 10.19 24.79 0.02
CA GLU A 273 8.95 25.54 0.25
C GLU A 273 8.00 24.72 1.13
N PRO A 274 7.10 25.33 1.91
CA PRO A 274 6.03 24.62 2.57
C PRO A 274 5.25 23.75 1.59
N TYR A 275 4.81 22.58 2.05
CA TYR A 275 3.96 21.74 1.23
C TYR A 275 2.65 22.45 0.91
N LYS A 276 2.27 22.43 -0.35
CA LYS A 276 1.04 23.03 -0.85
C LYS A 276 0.22 21.96 -1.54
N GLU A 277 -1.00 21.83 -1.12
CA GLU A 277 -1.97 20.93 -1.76
C GLU A 277 -3.24 21.70 -2.14
N THR A 278 -3.90 21.18 -3.16
CA THR A 278 -5.28 21.56 -3.49
C THR A 278 -6.13 20.33 -3.28
N VAL A 279 -7.03 20.37 -2.29
CA VAL A 279 -8.01 19.30 -2.08
C VAL A 279 -9.35 19.77 -2.58
N SER A 280 -9.92 19.10 -3.57
CA SER A 280 -11.26 19.40 -4.05
C SER A 280 -12.31 18.85 -3.08
N ASN A 281 -13.21 19.74 -2.65
CA ASN A 281 -14.38 19.39 -1.84
C ASN A 281 -15.64 19.13 -2.69
N GLU A 282 -15.51 19.10 -4.00
CA GLU A 282 -16.62 18.81 -4.90
C GLU A 282 -17.22 17.42 -4.66
N PRO A 283 -18.53 17.22 -4.86
CA PRO A 283 -19.11 15.89 -4.88
C PRO A 283 -18.50 15.04 -6.00
N LEU A 284 -18.31 13.73 -5.75
CA LEU A 284 -17.83 12.80 -6.79
C LEU A 284 -18.71 12.86 -8.04
N VAL A 285 -20.03 12.87 -7.82
CA VAL A 285 -21.04 13.02 -8.89
C VAL A 285 -21.84 14.30 -8.63
N PRO A 286 -21.46 15.44 -9.26
CA PRO A 286 -22.11 16.73 -9.01
C PRO A 286 -23.59 16.73 -9.39
N THR A 287 -23.94 16.05 -10.48
CA THR A 287 -25.33 15.91 -10.96
C THR A 287 -25.69 14.44 -10.98
N LEU A 288 -26.60 14.04 -10.08
CA LEU A 288 -27.07 12.66 -10.04
C LEU A 288 -27.82 12.30 -11.33
N PRO A 289 -27.59 11.10 -11.87
CA PRO A 289 -28.35 10.63 -13.05
C PRO A 289 -29.83 10.42 -12.70
N THR A 290 -30.68 10.48 -13.72
CA THR A 290 -32.08 10.10 -13.55
C THR A 290 -32.18 8.63 -13.15
N PRO A 291 -32.87 8.30 -12.05
CA PRO A 291 -33.00 6.91 -11.62
C PRO A 291 -33.65 6.03 -12.66
N GLY A 292 -33.07 4.86 -12.90
CA GLY A 292 -33.71 3.78 -13.66
C GLY A 292 -34.86 3.13 -12.88
N GLN A 293 -35.60 2.25 -13.52
CA GLN A 293 -36.70 1.49 -12.90
C GLN A 293 -36.33 0.00 -12.85
N ILE A 294 -36.83 -0.69 -11.81
CA ILE A 294 -36.78 -2.14 -11.75
C ILE A 294 -37.98 -2.66 -12.60
N THR A 295 -37.64 -3.43 -13.62
CA THR A 295 -38.68 -4.01 -14.55
C THR A 295 -39.04 -5.43 -14.14
N GLU A 296 -38.17 -6.15 -13.46
CA GLU A 296 -38.45 -7.51 -13.00
C GLU A 296 -37.71 -7.76 -11.66
N THR A 297 -38.34 -8.53 -10.75
CA THR A 297 -37.77 -9.03 -9.50
C THR A 297 -38.00 -10.52 -9.38
N LYS A 298 -36.94 -11.30 -9.17
CA LYS A 298 -36.99 -12.75 -8.91
C LYS A 298 -36.31 -13.04 -7.56
N THR A 299 -37.05 -13.60 -6.61
CA THR A 299 -36.53 -13.98 -5.28
C THR A 299 -36.31 -15.48 -5.19
N GLY A 300 -35.45 -15.92 -4.25
CA GLY A 300 -35.20 -17.33 -3.99
C GLY A 300 -34.46 -18.05 -5.12
N GLN A 301 -33.89 -17.32 -6.05
CA GLN A 301 -33.05 -17.88 -7.11
C GLN A 301 -31.73 -18.41 -6.51
N HIS A 302 -30.93 -19.08 -7.29
CA HIS A 302 -29.67 -19.71 -6.92
C HIS A 302 -29.08 -19.24 -5.58
N PHE A 303 -28.91 -20.14 -4.64
CA PHE A 303 -28.38 -19.87 -3.28
C PHE A 303 -29.21 -18.86 -2.45
N GLY A 304 -30.49 -18.66 -2.77
CA GLY A 304 -31.37 -17.71 -2.06
C GLY A 304 -31.11 -16.24 -2.39
N ALA A 305 -30.48 -15.95 -3.53
CA ALA A 305 -30.26 -14.56 -3.99
C ALA A 305 -31.56 -13.95 -4.57
N THR A 306 -31.64 -12.63 -4.51
CA THR A 306 -32.66 -11.83 -5.21
C THR A 306 -32.06 -11.21 -6.46
N VAL A 307 -32.72 -11.37 -7.61
CA VAL A 307 -32.29 -10.83 -8.90
C VAL A 307 -33.24 -9.71 -9.32
N PHE A 308 -32.70 -8.55 -9.63
CA PHE A 308 -33.42 -7.42 -10.23
C PHE A 308 -32.95 -7.24 -11.66
N THR A 309 -33.92 -6.94 -12.57
CA THR A 309 -33.59 -6.44 -13.91
C THR A 309 -33.98 -4.96 -13.96
N LEU A 310 -33.01 -4.13 -14.36
CA LEU A 310 -33.21 -2.69 -14.49
C LEU A 310 -33.70 -2.33 -15.88
N SER A 311 -34.33 -1.16 -16.05
CA SER A 311 -34.89 -0.69 -17.32
C SER A 311 -33.85 -0.54 -18.44
N ASN A 312 -32.57 -0.44 -18.15
CA ASN A 312 -31.46 -0.42 -19.09
C ASN A 312 -30.85 -1.81 -19.38
N GLY A 313 -31.47 -2.89 -18.90
CA GLY A 313 -31.02 -4.26 -19.11
C GLY A 313 -30.02 -4.82 -18.08
N ILE A 314 -29.44 -4.00 -17.23
CA ILE A 314 -28.54 -4.43 -16.19
C ILE A 314 -29.25 -5.42 -15.23
N LYS A 315 -28.61 -6.54 -14.94
CA LYS A 315 -29.07 -7.47 -13.91
C LYS A 315 -28.28 -7.25 -12.62
N VAL A 316 -28.99 -7.11 -11.52
CA VAL A 316 -28.40 -6.94 -10.19
C VAL A 316 -28.81 -8.14 -9.34
N VAL A 317 -27.82 -8.85 -8.81
CA VAL A 317 -28.00 -10.01 -7.94
C VAL A 317 -27.56 -9.62 -6.54
N LEU A 318 -28.48 -9.72 -5.58
CA LEU A 318 -28.20 -9.44 -4.18
C LEU A 318 -28.21 -10.73 -3.38
N LYS A 319 -27.13 -11.01 -2.68
CA LYS A 319 -27.00 -12.13 -1.77
C LYS A 319 -26.59 -11.65 -0.37
N PRO A 320 -27.56 -11.49 0.55
CA PRO A 320 -27.24 -11.21 1.95
C PRO A 320 -26.44 -12.35 2.58
N THR A 321 -25.42 -12.01 3.36
CA THR A 321 -24.59 -12.97 4.11
C THR A 321 -24.23 -12.41 5.48
N GLU A 322 -23.77 -13.30 6.36
CA GLU A 322 -23.29 -12.95 7.71
C GLU A 322 -21.79 -13.23 7.89
N PHE A 323 -21.05 -13.43 6.78
CA PHE A 323 -19.62 -13.77 6.84
C PHE A 323 -18.77 -12.63 7.36
N LYS A 324 -19.11 -11.41 6.98
CA LYS A 324 -18.48 -10.17 7.44
C LYS A 324 -19.54 -9.11 7.70
N LYS A 325 -19.30 -8.26 8.69
CA LYS A 325 -20.24 -7.19 9.10
C LYS A 325 -19.90 -5.84 8.46
N ASP A 326 -18.64 -5.64 8.10
CA ASP A 326 -18.14 -4.35 7.61
C ASP A 326 -17.61 -4.46 6.17
N GLU A 327 -18.18 -5.37 5.37
CA GLU A 327 -17.74 -5.57 3.99
C GLU A 327 -18.88 -6.01 3.09
N ILE A 328 -19.08 -5.27 2.01
CA ILE A 328 -19.90 -5.65 0.87
C ILE A 328 -18.93 -5.81 -0.31
N ILE A 329 -18.92 -6.99 -0.92
CA ILE A 329 -18.16 -7.25 -2.14
C ILE A 329 -19.09 -7.13 -3.34
N MET A 330 -18.65 -6.43 -4.37
CA MET A 330 -19.32 -6.33 -5.65
C MET A 330 -18.43 -6.88 -6.76
N THR A 331 -18.98 -7.76 -7.58
CA THR A 331 -18.37 -8.18 -8.84
C THR A 331 -19.39 -8.02 -9.96
N ALA A 332 -18.99 -7.32 -11.01
CA ALA A 332 -19.77 -7.26 -12.23
C ALA A 332 -19.00 -7.88 -13.38
N THR A 333 -19.69 -8.61 -14.24
CA THR A 333 -19.08 -9.25 -15.41
C THR A 333 -19.95 -9.14 -16.63
N SER A 334 -19.32 -8.99 -17.79
CA SER A 334 -19.93 -9.03 -19.11
C SER A 334 -19.08 -9.92 -20.02
N PRO A 335 -19.69 -10.75 -20.89
CA PRO A 335 -18.93 -11.51 -21.89
C PRO A 335 -18.24 -10.60 -22.90
N GLY A 336 -16.99 -10.89 -23.23
CA GLY A 336 -16.20 -10.09 -24.18
C GLY A 336 -14.72 -10.39 -24.12
N GLY A 337 -13.96 -9.49 -23.52
CA GLY A 337 -12.59 -9.69 -23.15
C GLY A 337 -11.55 -9.34 -24.23
N SER A 338 -10.29 -9.60 -23.89
CA SER A 338 -9.14 -9.25 -24.74
C SER A 338 -9.09 -10.02 -26.05
N THR A 339 -9.80 -11.15 -26.15
CA THR A 339 -9.90 -11.93 -27.39
C THR A 339 -10.62 -11.21 -28.53
N LEU A 340 -11.41 -10.18 -28.23
CA LEU A 340 -12.08 -9.35 -29.22
C LEU A 340 -11.13 -8.38 -29.96
N PHE A 341 -9.91 -8.20 -29.46
CA PHE A 341 -8.92 -7.33 -30.07
C PHE A 341 -7.95 -8.12 -30.96
N GLY A 342 -7.55 -7.52 -32.06
CA GLY A 342 -6.62 -8.13 -33.02
C GLY A 342 -5.17 -8.08 -32.56
N THR A 343 -4.28 -8.67 -33.38
CA THR A 343 -2.84 -8.77 -33.06
C THR A 343 -2.15 -7.42 -32.92
N LYS A 344 -2.62 -6.40 -33.58
CA LYS A 344 -2.09 -5.02 -33.51
C LYS A 344 -2.25 -4.36 -32.12
N ASP A 345 -3.18 -4.84 -31.31
CA ASP A 345 -3.46 -4.28 -30.01
C ASP A 345 -2.82 -5.09 -28.85
N ILE A 346 -2.03 -6.14 -29.14
CA ILE A 346 -1.49 -7.04 -28.12
C ILE A 346 -0.60 -6.29 -27.11
N ASP A 347 0.26 -5.38 -27.55
CA ASP A 347 1.13 -4.63 -26.64
C ASP A 347 0.32 -3.67 -25.76
N ASN A 348 -0.73 -3.05 -26.30
CA ASN A 348 -1.69 -2.27 -25.52
C ASN A 348 -2.40 -3.13 -24.45
N LEU A 349 -2.76 -4.37 -24.78
CA LEU A 349 -3.42 -5.29 -23.85
C LEU A 349 -2.52 -5.70 -22.67
N LYS A 350 -1.19 -5.74 -22.86
CA LYS A 350 -0.25 -6.09 -21.77
C LYS A 350 -0.26 -5.10 -20.61
N VAL A 351 -0.64 -3.85 -20.85
CA VAL A 351 -0.71 -2.78 -19.83
C VAL A 351 -2.12 -2.23 -19.63
N PHE A 352 -3.11 -2.82 -20.32
CA PHE A 352 -4.48 -2.29 -20.35
C PHE A 352 -5.02 -2.05 -18.93
N ASN A 353 -4.98 -3.08 -18.08
CA ASN A 353 -5.55 -3.01 -16.73
C ASN A 353 -4.81 -2.04 -15.80
N ASP A 354 -3.52 -1.78 -16.05
CA ASP A 354 -2.73 -0.85 -15.26
C ASP A 354 -2.98 0.62 -15.67
N VAL A 355 -3.43 0.84 -16.89
CA VAL A 355 -3.47 2.16 -17.53
C VAL A 355 -4.87 2.78 -17.58
N ILE A 356 -5.92 1.97 -17.67
CA ILE A 356 -7.30 2.46 -17.95
C ILE A 356 -7.89 3.37 -16.88
N GLU A 357 -7.35 3.39 -15.67
CA GLU A 357 -7.80 4.21 -14.54
C GLU A 357 -6.71 5.14 -13.99
N ILE A 358 -5.52 5.16 -14.61
CA ILE A 358 -4.36 5.91 -14.12
C ILE A 358 -4.59 7.42 -14.06
N GLY A 359 -5.48 7.95 -14.92
CA GLY A 359 -5.82 9.36 -14.97
C GLY A 359 -6.83 9.81 -13.92
N GLY A 360 -7.41 8.88 -13.15
CA GLY A 360 -8.50 9.16 -12.22
C GLY A 360 -9.89 9.14 -12.88
N LEU A 361 -10.88 9.73 -12.20
CA LEU A 361 -12.29 9.67 -12.60
C LEU A 361 -12.96 11.06 -12.47
N GLY A 362 -13.84 11.39 -13.42
CA GLY A 362 -14.58 12.65 -13.39
C GLY A 362 -13.66 13.86 -13.39
N ASN A 363 -13.82 14.73 -12.40
CA ASN A 363 -12.98 15.92 -12.22
C ASN A 363 -11.73 15.66 -11.37
N PHE A 364 -11.55 14.43 -10.88
CA PHE A 364 -10.50 14.09 -9.93
C PHE A 364 -9.35 13.35 -10.62
N SER A 365 -8.12 13.83 -10.45
CA SER A 365 -6.93 13.03 -10.72
C SER A 365 -6.90 11.78 -9.80
N ALA A 366 -6.01 10.82 -10.05
CA ALA A 366 -5.88 9.65 -9.17
C ALA A 366 -5.52 10.07 -7.73
N THR A 367 -4.62 11.03 -7.57
CA THR A 367 -4.22 11.56 -6.25
C THR A 367 -5.34 12.35 -5.57
N ASP A 368 -6.07 13.21 -6.30
CA ASP A 368 -7.22 13.93 -5.75
C ASP A 368 -8.34 12.98 -5.33
N LEU A 369 -8.58 11.93 -6.12
CA LEU A 369 -9.56 10.91 -5.81
C LEU A 369 -9.19 10.15 -4.53
N SER A 370 -7.93 9.75 -4.38
CA SER A 370 -7.41 9.13 -3.17
C SER A 370 -7.64 10.02 -1.94
N LYS A 371 -7.28 11.31 -2.02
CA LYS A 371 -7.51 12.31 -0.96
C LYS A 371 -9.00 12.49 -0.65
N ARG A 372 -9.86 12.48 -1.68
CA ARG A 372 -11.32 12.61 -1.54
C ARG A 372 -11.96 11.40 -0.87
N LEU A 373 -11.36 10.23 -1.02
CA LEU A 373 -11.83 8.97 -0.41
C LEU A 373 -11.27 8.71 0.99
N ALA A 374 -10.48 9.62 1.54
CA ALA A 374 -9.97 9.50 2.90
C ALA A 374 -11.08 9.23 3.92
N GLY A 375 -10.85 8.28 4.85
CA GLY A 375 -11.82 7.83 5.84
C GLY A 375 -12.92 6.92 5.32
N LYS A 376 -12.86 6.50 4.06
CA LYS A 376 -13.81 5.56 3.45
C LYS A 376 -13.15 4.19 3.22
N LYS A 377 -13.89 3.15 3.53
CA LYS A 377 -13.53 1.78 3.15
C LYS A 377 -14.26 1.45 1.85
N VAL A 378 -13.69 1.83 0.74
CA VAL A 378 -14.29 1.66 -0.59
C VAL A 378 -13.23 1.49 -1.66
N SER A 379 -13.47 0.62 -2.61
CA SER A 379 -12.66 0.48 -3.83
C SER A 379 -13.53 0.06 -5.01
N CYS A 380 -13.13 0.47 -6.20
CA CYS A 380 -13.72 0.06 -7.46
C CYS A 380 -12.62 0.02 -8.51
N ALA A 381 -12.53 -1.07 -9.27
CA ALA A 381 -11.55 -1.24 -10.33
C ALA A 381 -12.17 -1.97 -11.54
N LEU A 382 -11.85 -1.51 -12.73
CA LEU A 382 -12.16 -2.19 -13.98
C LEU A 382 -11.04 -3.16 -14.33
N SER A 383 -11.39 -4.25 -15.01
CA SER A 383 -10.39 -5.15 -15.58
C SER A 383 -10.91 -5.87 -16.82
N LEU A 384 -10.02 -6.08 -17.78
CA LEU A 384 -10.26 -6.87 -18.98
C LEU A 384 -9.57 -8.22 -18.83
N SER A 385 -10.37 -9.28 -18.77
CA SER A 385 -9.87 -10.66 -18.81
C SER A 385 -9.77 -11.17 -20.24
N GLN A 386 -9.47 -12.45 -20.43
CA GLN A 386 -9.37 -13.04 -21.75
C GLN A 386 -10.73 -13.03 -22.49
N ASP A 387 -11.83 -13.34 -21.80
CA ASP A 387 -13.17 -13.58 -22.32
C ASP A 387 -14.27 -12.74 -21.65
N SER A 388 -13.90 -11.80 -20.79
CA SER A 388 -14.86 -10.96 -20.05
C SER A 388 -14.31 -9.58 -19.70
N GLU A 389 -15.21 -8.63 -19.58
CA GLU A 389 -15.02 -7.36 -18.88
C GLU A 389 -15.50 -7.52 -17.44
N ASN A 390 -14.74 -6.98 -16.50
CA ASN A 390 -15.07 -7.10 -15.09
C ASN A 390 -14.98 -5.76 -14.38
N VAL A 391 -15.84 -5.59 -13.38
CA VAL A 391 -15.77 -4.51 -12.39
C VAL A 391 -15.76 -5.16 -11.02
N ASN A 392 -14.71 -4.90 -10.24
CA ASN A 392 -14.61 -5.39 -8.88
C ASN A 392 -14.70 -4.22 -7.92
N GLY A 393 -15.57 -4.34 -6.93
CA GLY A 393 -15.79 -3.31 -5.95
C GLY A 393 -15.89 -3.89 -4.54
N MET A 394 -15.54 -3.07 -3.57
CA MET A 394 -15.71 -3.38 -2.16
C MET A 394 -16.10 -2.09 -1.42
N ALA A 395 -16.99 -2.20 -0.45
CA ALA A 395 -17.29 -1.10 0.45
C ALA A 395 -17.69 -1.59 1.83
N ALA A 396 -17.45 -0.76 2.86
CA ALA A 396 -18.22 -0.88 4.09
C ALA A 396 -19.69 -0.51 3.81
N PRO A 397 -20.65 -1.04 4.59
CA PRO A 397 -22.08 -0.66 4.44
C PRO A 397 -22.31 0.86 4.47
N SER A 398 -21.56 1.59 5.32
CA SER A 398 -21.60 3.06 5.39
C SER A 398 -21.15 3.77 4.12
N ASP A 399 -20.28 3.11 3.32
CA ASP A 399 -19.64 3.68 2.14
C ASP A 399 -20.22 3.15 0.81
N LEU A 400 -21.31 2.37 0.89
CA LEU A 400 -21.94 1.75 -0.29
C LEU A 400 -22.36 2.79 -1.35
N ARG A 401 -22.85 3.95 -0.91
CA ARG A 401 -23.17 5.05 -1.83
C ARG A 401 -21.94 5.50 -2.63
N THR A 402 -20.81 5.64 -1.96
CA THR A 402 -19.55 6.03 -2.64
C THR A 402 -19.11 4.96 -3.63
N LEU A 403 -19.32 3.66 -3.33
CA LEU A 403 -19.07 2.59 -4.29
C LEU A 403 -19.92 2.77 -5.56
N PHE A 404 -21.20 3.07 -5.43
CA PHE A 404 -22.05 3.34 -6.61
C PHE A 404 -21.61 4.59 -7.38
N GLU A 405 -21.17 5.64 -6.71
CA GLU A 405 -20.63 6.84 -7.35
C GLU A 405 -19.36 6.51 -8.16
N LEU A 406 -18.45 5.70 -7.59
CA LEU A 406 -17.25 5.23 -8.30
C LEU A 406 -17.59 4.35 -9.51
N ILE A 407 -18.49 3.38 -9.35
CA ILE A 407 -18.96 2.55 -10.48
C ILE A 407 -19.52 3.44 -11.59
N TYR A 408 -20.39 4.39 -11.25
CA TYR A 408 -20.97 5.31 -12.22
C TYR A 408 -19.91 6.10 -12.97
N LEU A 409 -18.95 6.69 -12.26
CA LEU A 409 -17.86 7.44 -12.88
C LEU A 409 -16.94 6.56 -13.72
N SER A 410 -16.69 5.33 -13.30
CA SER A 410 -15.88 4.38 -14.07
C SER A 410 -16.51 4.05 -15.43
N PHE A 411 -17.83 4.03 -15.57
CA PHE A 411 -18.48 3.84 -16.85
C PHE A 411 -18.64 5.13 -17.67
N THR A 412 -18.86 6.28 -17.01
CA THR A 412 -19.33 7.50 -17.69
C THR A 412 -18.27 8.58 -17.84
N ALA A 413 -17.29 8.62 -16.96
CA ALA A 413 -16.35 9.74 -16.86
C ALA A 413 -14.89 9.32 -16.59
N PRO A 414 -14.31 8.41 -17.41
CA PRO A 414 -12.89 8.11 -17.33
C PRO A 414 -12.07 9.35 -17.69
N ARG A 415 -11.02 9.61 -16.95
CA ARG A 415 -10.12 10.72 -17.18
C ARG A 415 -8.83 10.25 -17.85
N MET A 416 -8.33 11.01 -18.82
CA MET A 416 -6.96 10.86 -19.33
C MET A 416 -6.03 11.82 -18.61
N ASP A 417 -4.80 11.33 -18.34
CA ASP A 417 -3.74 12.12 -17.73
C ASP A 417 -2.40 11.69 -18.33
N GLU A 418 -1.86 12.52 -19.22
CA GLU A 418 -0.62 12.23 -19.94
C GLU A 418 0.60 12.21 -19.01
N GLU A 419 0.61 13.01 -17.93
CA GLU A 419 1.70 13.03 -16.96
C GLU A 419 1.72 11.75 -16.14
N ALA A 420 0.55 11.31 -15.65
CA ALA A 420 0.41 10.05 -14.94
C ALA A 420 0.80 8.84 -15.82
N TYR A 421 0.44 8.87 -17.11
CA TYR A 421 0.85 7.83 -18.04
C TYR A 421 2.37 7.86 -18.30
N ALA A 422 2.98 9.01 -18.51
CA ALA A 422 4.42 9.14 -18.68
C ALA A 422 5.19 8.65 -17.45
N SER A 423 4.68 8.93 -16.26
CA SER A 423 5.20 8.37 -15.01
C SER A 423 5.12 6.86 -14.98
N PHE A 424 3.95 6.29 -15.28
CA PHE A 424 3.74 4.84 -15.37
C PHE A 424 4.73 4.19 -16.34
N GLU A 425 4.83 4.70 -17.56
CA GLU A 425 5.73 4.19 -18.59
C GLU A 425 7.19 4.17 -18.10
N THR A 426 7.66 5.30 -17.58
CA THR A 426 9.05 5.45 -17.13
C THR A 426 9.38 4.50 -15.98
N ARG A 427 8.51 4.39 -14.98
CA ARG A 427 8.68 3.48 -13.83
C ARG A 427 8.60 2.01 -14.25
N THR A 428 7.63 1.66 -15.08
CA THR A 428 7.45 0.28 -15.55
C THR A 428 8.63 -0.17 -16.41
N LYS A 429 9.12 0.67 -17.33
CA LYS A 429 10.35 0.37 -18.09
C LYS A 429 11.54 0.09 -17.18
N ALA A 430 11.76 0.93 -16.15
CA ALA A 430 12.85 0.75 -15.19
C ALA A 430 12.69 -0.56 -14.39
N GLN A 431 11.49 -0.89 -13.97
CA GLN A 431 11.20 -2.14 -13.26
C GLN A 431 11.44 -3.37 -14.14
N LEU A 432 11.02 -3.34 -15.41
CA LEU A 432 11.18 -4.45 -16.35
C LEU A 432 12.66 -4.71 -16.70
N GLN A 433 13.48 -3.68 -16.81
CA GLN A 433 14.92 -3.82 -17.04
C GLN A 433 15.59 -4.61 -15.90
N ASN A 434 15.18 -4.40 -14.67
CA ASN A 434 15.70 -5.10 -13.51
C ASN A 434 15.16 -6.54 -13.39
N MET A 435 13.93 -6.79 -13.84
CA MET A 435 13.35 -8.13 -13.82
C MET A 435 14.15 -9.15 -14.64
N GLU A 436 14.83 -8.74 -15.70
CA GLU A 436 15.62 -9.64 -16.55
C GLU A 436 16.83 -10.27 -15.82
N LEU A 437 17.22 -9.71 -14.66
CA LEU A 437 18.27 -10.26 -13.80
C LEU A 437 17.79 -11.45 -12.95
N ASN A 438 16.49 -11.64 -12.83
CA ASN A 438 15.94 -12.71 -12.00
C ASN A 438 15.92 -14.05 -12.78
N PRO A 439 16.62 -15.10 -12.30
CA PRO A 439 16.64 -16.41 -12.96
C PRO A 439 15.24 -17.04 -13.13
N MET A 440 14.31 -16.75 -12.22
CA MET A 440 12.93 -17.23 -12.32
C MET A 440 12.16 -16.61 -13.48
N VAL A 441 12.49 -15.37 -13.86
CA VAL A 441 11.91 -14.72 -15.05
C VAL A 441 12.40 -15.42 -16.32
N ALA A 442 13.70 -15.71 -16.42
CA ALA A 442 14.26 -16.46 -17.54
C ALA A 442 13.66 -17.89 -17.65
N PHE A 443 13.46 -18.55 -16.51
CA PHE A 443 12.79 -19.83 -16.45
C PHE A 443 11.33 -19.73 -16.93
N SER A 444 10.57 -18.77 -16.42
CA SER A 444 9.16 -18.53 -16.81
C SER A 444 9.01 -18.19 -18.29
N ASP A 445 9.91 -17.37 -18.86
CA ASP A 445 9.95 -17.07 -20.28
C ASP A 445 10.19 -18.33 -21.11
N SER A 446 11.15 -19.17 -20.69
CA SER A 446 11.47 -20.44 -21.36
C SER A 446 10.31 -21.43 -21.30
N LEU A 447 9.66 -21.53 -20.14
CA LEU A 447 8.47 -22.38 -19.95
C LEU A 447 7.29 -21.89 -20.80
N SER A 448 7.02 -20.59 -20.81
CA SER A 448 5.97 -19.98 -21.64
C SER A 448 6.19 -20.26 -23.11
N LYS A 449 7.44 -20.09 -23.57
CA LYS A 449 7.81 -20.41 -24.96
C LYS A 449 7.66 -21.91 -25.29
N ALA A 450 8.02 -22.80 -24.37
CA ALA A 450 7.86 -24.24 -24.56
C ALA A 450 6.38 -24.67 -24.62
N VAL A 451 5.50 -24.04 -23.86
CA VAL A 451 4.07 -24.38 -23.79
C VAL A 451 3.28 -23.72 -24.92
N TYR A 452 3.53 -22.45 -25.20
CA TYR A 452 2.70 -21.64 -26.11
C TYR A 452 3.40 -21.29 -27.45
N GLY A 453 4.65 -21.71 -27.63
CA GLY A 453 5.44 -21.32 -28.81
C GLY A 453 5.73 -19.83 -28.85
N ASP A 454 5.73 -19.28 -30.05
CA ASP A 454 5.92 -17.83 -30.27
C ASP A 454 4.56 -17.06 -30.29
N ASN A 455 3.57 -17.52 -29.51
CA ASN A 455 2.30 -16.82 -29.38
C ASN A 455 2.50 -15.46 -28.67
N PRO A 456 2.27 -14.33 -29.36
CA PRO A 456 2.52 -13.02 -28.78
C PRO A 456 1.60 -12.68 -27.58
N ARG A 457 0.44 -13.35 -27.48
CA ARG A 457 -0.46 -13.18 -26.31
C ARG A 457 0.06 -13.85 -25.03
N ALA A 458 0.99 -14.80 -25.17
CA ALA A 458 1.61 -15.47 -24.04
C ALA A 458 2.97 -14.84 -23.63
N SER A 459 3.45 -13.83 -24.39
CA SER A 459 4.68 -13.12 -24.06
C SER A 459 4.44 -12.09 -22.95
N ARG A 460 5.37 -12.02 -21.98
CA ARG A 460 5.35 -10.96 -20.98
C ARG A 460 5.65 -9.59 -21.58
N LEU A 461 5.27 -8.54 -20.85
CA LEU A 461 5.65 -7.16 -21.15
C LEU A 461 7.18 -7.00 -21.07
N ARG A 462 7.75 -6.26 -22.01
CA ARG A 462 9.19 -5.91 -22.09
C ARG A 462 9.36 -4.41 -22.32
N PRO A 463 10.53 -3.82 -21.97
CA PRO A 463 10.76 -2.39 -22.15
C PRO A 463 10.53 -1.90 -23.58
N GLN A 464 10.91 -2.70 -24.59
CA GLN A 464 10.74 -2.34 -26.01
C GLN A 464 9.28 -2.36 -26.48
N ASP A 465 8.37 -3.07 -25.81
CA ASP A 465 6.96 -3.11 -26.20
C ASP A 465 6.31 -1.73 -26.09
N PHE A 466 6.85 -0.84 -25.24
CA PHE A 466 6.39 0.53 -25.10
C PHE A 466 6.56 1.40 -26.36
N GLU A 467 7.35 0.97 -27.33
CA GLU A 467 7.44 1.63 -28.65
C GLU A 467 6.13 1.48 -29.45
N HIS A 468 5.31 0.47 -29.13
CA HIS A 468 4.05 0.15 -29.80
C HIS A 468 2.81 0.40 -28.93
N ILE A 469 2.99 0.73 -27.65
CA ILE A 469 1.88 1.03 -26.72
C ILE A 469 1.41 2.47 -26.93
N SER A 470 0.09 2.64 -27.05
CA SER A 470 -0.55 3.93 -27.25
C SER A 470 -1.61 4.17 -26.20
N TYR A 471 -1.39 5.14 -25.30
CA TYR A 471 -2.36 5.53 -24.28
C TYR A 471 -3.72 5.96 -24.86
N PRO A 472 -3.78 6.79 -25.92
CA PRO A 472 -5.06 7.10 -26.56
C PRO A 472 -5.77 5.83 -27.07
N ARG A 473 -5.03 4.87 -27.65
CA ARG A 473 -5.64 3.62 -28.16
C ARG A 473 -6.19 2.77 -27.01
N ILE A 474 -5.47 2.68 -25.88
CA ILE A 474 -5.95 1.98 -24.69
C ILE A 474 -7.27 2.60 -24.20
N MET A 475 -7.38 3.92 -24.17
CA MET A 475 -8.62 4.59 -23.75
C MET A 475 -9.76 4.43 -24.76
N GLU A 476 -9.48 4.31 -26.04
CA GLU A 476 -10.47 3.89 -27.04
C GLU A 476 -10.95 2.46 -26.77
N MET A 477 -10.04 1.52 -26.57
CA MET A 477 -10.35 0.12 -26.23
C MET A 477 -11.19 0.04 -24.96
N ARG A 478 -10.86 0.83 -23.93
CA ARG A 478 -11.67 0.97 -22.73
C ARG A 478 -13.09 1.44 -23.04
N LYS A 479 -13.22 2.47 -23.89
CA LYS A 479 -14.53 2.98 -24.31
C LYS A 479 -15.32 1.92 -25.08
N GLU A 480 -14.67 1.16 -25.98
CA GLU A 480 -15.30 0.07 -26.71
C GLU A 480 -15.91 -1.00 -25.79
N ARG A 481 -15.28 -1.25 -24.62
CA ARG A 481 -15.67 -2.36 -23.72
C ARG A 481 -16.50 -1.91 -22.52
N PHE A 482 -16.34 -0.69 -22.01
CA PHE A 482 -16.92 -0.22 -20.76
C PHE A 482 -17.86 1.01 -20.92
N SER A 483 -18.23 1.40 -22.12
CA SER A 483 -19.18 2.53 -22.31
C SER A 483 -20.65 2.13 -22.15
N ASP A 484 -20.95 0.83 -22.22
CA ASP A 484 -22.30 0.29 -22.08
C ASP A 484 -22.34 -0.76 -20.97
N ALA A 485 -23.12 -0.46 -19.94
CA ALA A 485 -23.27 -1.35 -18.79
C ALA A 485 -24.41 -2.38 -18.96
N SER A 486 -25.19 -2.31 -20.03
CA SER A 486 -26.39 -3.16 -20.23
C SER A 486 -26.09 -4.66 -20.31
N GLY A 487 -24.89 -5.01 -20.76
CA GLY A 487 -24.41 -6.40 -20.82
C GLY A 487 -23.92 -6.96 -19.48
N PHE A 488 -23.76 -6.13 -18.44
CA PHE A 488 -23.20 -6.56 -17.17
C PHE A 488 -24.23 -7.19 -16.23
N VAL A 489 -23.77 -8.20 -15.49
CA VAL A 489 -24.47 -8.75 -14.33
C VAL A 489 -23.68 -8.34 -13.09
N LEU A 490 -24.30 -7.55 -12.22
CA LEU A 490 -23.71 -7.06 -10.98
C LEU A 490 -24.13 -7.96 -9.81
N LEU A 491 -23.18 -8.56 -9.14
CA LEU A 491 -23.38 -9.38 -7.93
C LEU A 491 -22.90 -8.62 -6.72
N PHE A 492 -23.79 -8.42 -5.73
CA PHE A 492 -23.45 -7.89 -4.41
C PHE A 492 -23.58 -8.98 -3.38
N LEU A 493 -22.56 -9.12 -2.56
CA LEU A 493 -22.45 -10.08 -1.48
C LEU A 493 -22.09 -9.35 -0.18
N GLY A 494 -22.92 -9.45 0.86
CA GLY A 494 -22.69 -8.77 2.14
C GLY A 494 -23.86 -8.85 3.09
#